data_39ad0839fdae32d68c3918f67c94e78b
#
_entry.id   39ad0839fdae32d68c3918f67c94e78b
#
_cell.length_a   1.000
_cell.length_b   1.000
_cell.length_c   1.000
_cell.angle_alpha   90.00
_cell.angle_beta   90.00
_cell.angle_gamma   90.00
#
_symmetry.space_group_name_H-M   'P 1'
#
loop_
_entity.id
_entity.type
_entity.pdbx_description
1 polymer ?
#
loop_
_entity_poly.entity_id
_entity_poly.type
_entity_poly.pdbx_seq_one_letter_code
_entity_poly.pdbx_strand_id
1 'polypeptide(L)'
;MCIRDRVDKPNCRPEVVNEQVFDLMFSLGATEEQLDYKTIYGSAKQGWMSHVWNQPTDSISPLLDTILDEIPEPAVVEGTPQMLITSLEYSSYIGRIAVGKVTRGELKTGQNVTLAKRDGVTMQKSRIKELMVFEGLGKKKVDAVPCGEICALIGIDGFEIGDTICDYENPEPLPPIAIDEPTMSMLFTINNSPFFGKDGKYVTSRHIKERLDRELEKNLAPVSYTHLTLPTT
;
A
#
# COMPACT_ATOMS: atom_id res chain seq x y z
N MET A 1 -23.57 -7.73 15.67
CA MET A 1 -24.36 -6.48 15.74
C MET A 1 -24.07 -5.69 14.47
N CYS A 2 -25.07 -5.17 13.76
CA CYS A 2 -24.85 -4.36 12.56
C CYS A 2 -24.92 -2.88 12.95
N ILE A 3 -23.78 -2.19 12.96
CA ILE A 3 -23.68 -0.77 13.29
C ILE A 3 -24.00 0.10 12.06
N ARG A 4 -24.10 -0.50 10.86
CA ARG A 4 -24.41 0.22 9.64
C ARG A 4 -25.92 0.50 9.55
N ASP A 5 -26.29 1.76 9.47
CA ASP A 5 -27.64 2.22 9.18
C ASP A 5 -27.68 3.05 7.89
N ARG A 6 -28.87 3.28 7.36
CA ARG A 6 -29.07 4.02 6.11
C ARG A 6 -30.17 5.04 6.29
N VAL A 7 -29.79 6.31 6.36
CA VAL A 7 -30.74 7.42 6.55
C VAL A 7 -31.72 7.64 5.38
N ASP A 8 -31.45 7.00 4.22
CA ASP A 8 -32.37 7.00 3.07
C ASP A 8 -33.47 5.93 3.17
N LYS A 9 -33.55 5.21 4.26
CA LYS A 9 -34.55 4.17 4.51
C LYS A 9 -35.53 4.56 5.63
N PRO A 10 -36.83 4.15 5.53
CA PRO A 10 -37.85 4.54 6.49
C PRO A 10 -37.64 4.00 7.93
N ASN A 11 -36.83 2.96 8.09
CA ASN A 11 -36.55 2.34 9.41
C ASN A 11 -35.16 2.71 9.93
N CYS A 12 -34.58 3.81 9.48
CA CYS A 12 -33.30 4.28 9.99
C CYS A 12 -33.39 4.68 11.47
N ARG A 13 -32.31 4.45 12.20
CA ARG A 13 -32.17 4.75 13.63
C ARG A 13 -30.82 5.41 13.91
N PRO A 14 -30.57 6.59 13.36
CA PRO A 14 -29.25 7.22 13.41
C PRO A 14 -28.76 7.52 14.84
N GLU A 15 -29.67 7.88 15.75
CA GLU A 15 -29.34 8.14 17.16
C GLU A 15 -28.83 6.87 17.86
N VAL A 16 -29.54 5.74 17.68
CA VAL A 16 -29.12 4.44 18.25
C VAL A 16 -27.78 3.97 17.66
N VAL A 17 -27.55 4.25 16.39
CA VAL A 17 -26.26 3.91 15.73
C VAL A 17 -25.13 4.76 16.28
N ASN A 18 -25.35 6.05 16.53
CA ASN A 18 -24.34 6.93 17.15
C ASN A 18 -23.96 6.45 18.55
N GLU A 19 -24.95 6.08 19.38
CA GLU A 19 -24.68 5.50 20.71
C GLU A 19 -23.87 4.20 20.58
N GLN A 20 -24.24 3.31 19.67
CA GLN A 20 -23.50 2.07 19.44
C GLN A 20 -22.07 2.28 18.93
N VAL A 21 -21.84 3.29 18.11
CA VAL A 21 -20.48 3.65 17.65
C VAL A 21 -19.68 4.21 18.81
N PHE A 22 -20.27 5.09 19.61
CA PHE A 22 -19.64 5.66 20.80
C PHE A 22 -19.23 4.54 21.78
N ASP A 23 -20.14 3.62 22.11
CA ASP A 23 -19.87 2.47 22.99
C ASP A 23 -18.75 1.57 22.44
N LEU A 24 -18.74 1.36 21.11
CA LEU A 24 -17.68 0.59 20.45
C LEU A 24 -16.33 1.29 20.59
N MET A 25 -16.24 2.56 20.26
CA MET A 25 -15.00 3.34 20.37
C MET A 25 -14.50 3.36 21.81
N PHE A 26 -15.39 3.57 22.78
CA PHE A 26 -15.08 3.52 24.20
C PHE A 26 -14.55 2.15 24.64
N SER A 27 -15.17 1.07 24.19
CA SER A 27 -14.71 -0.31 24.49
C SER A 27 -13.35 -0.66 23.89
N LEU A 28 -12.97 0.01 22.81
CA LEU A 28 -11.66 -0.10 22.17
C LEU A 28 -10.58 0.78 22.83
N GLY A 29 -10.94 1.55 23.85
CA GLY A 29 -10.00 2.40 24.57
C GLY A 29 -9.66 3.72 23.85
N ALA A 30 -10.62 4.28 23.10
CA ALA A 30 -10.45 5.56 22.43
C ALA A 30 -10.19 6.68 23.44
N THR A 31 -9.36 7.65 23.04
CA THR A 31 -9.11 8.88 23.83
C THR A 31 -10.32 9.82 23.79
N GLU A 32 -10.37 10.81 24.69
CA GLU A 32 -11.44 11.82 24.70
C GLU A 32 -11.53 12.56 23.36
N GLU A 33 -10.40 12.89 22.74
CA GLU A 33 -10.34 13.52 21.40
C GLU A 33 -10.92 12.62 20.30
N GLN A 34 -10.71 11.31 20.40
CA GLN A 34 -11.26 10.34 19.43
C GLN A 34 -12.76 10.08 19.64
N LEU A 35 -13.28 10.34 20.84
CA LEU A 35 -14.71 10.24 21.16
C LEU A 35 -15.50 11.48 20.75
N ASP A 36 -14.83 12.63 20.56
CA ASP A 36 -15.43 13.89 20.08
C ASP A 36 -15.43 13.94 18.54
N TYR A 37 -15.94 12.89 17.90
CA TYR A 37 -16.03 12.81 16.45
C TYR A 37 -17.29 13.49 15.90
N LYS A 38 -17.17 14.17 14.76
CA LYS A 38 -18.31 14.73 14.04
C LYS A 38 -19.03 13.70 13.20
N THR A 39 -20.36 13.74 13.21
CA THR A 39 -21.20 12.85 12.42
C THR A 39 -21.86 13.62 11.28
N ILE A 40 -21.72 13.08 10.07
CA ILE A 40 -22.40 13.56 8.86
C ILE A 40 -23.35 12.49 8.33
N TYR A 41 -24.54 12.92 7.98
CA TYR A 41 -25.59 12.07 7.44
C TYR A 41 -25.80 12.35 5.96
N GLY A 42 -26.10 11.35 5.17
CA GLY A 42 -26.38 11.61 3.78
C GLY A 42 -26.71 10.39 2.94
N SER A 43 -27.02 10.67 1.69
CA SER A 43 -27.30 9.67 0.67
C SER A 43 -26.47 9.96 -0.59
N ALA A 44 -25.42 9.18 -0.81
CA ALA A 44 -24.59 9.29 -2.00
C ALA A 44 -25.40 9.08 -3.30
N LYS A 45 -26.44 8.23 -3.26
CA LYS A 45 -27.33 8.00 -4.39
C LYS A 45 -28.16 9.24 -4.77
N GLN A 46 -28.57 9.99 -3.75
CA GLN A 46 -29.39 11.20 -3.91
C GLN A 46 -28.54 12.47 -3.99
N GLY A 47 -27.22 12.37 -3.73
CA GLY A 47 -26.28 13.49 -3.86
C GLY A 47 -26.37 14.54 -2.78
N TRP A 48 -26.82 14.20 -1.56
CA TRP A 48 -26.91 15.13 -0.46
C TRP A 48 -26.19 14.66 0.80
N MET A 49 -25.68 15.61 1.58
CA MET A 49 -25.07 15.44 2.90
C MET A 49 -25.52 16.54 3.85
N SER A 50 -25.69 16.22 5.13
CA SER A 50 -26.17 17.17 6.15
C SER A 50 -25.64 16.84 7.54
N HIS A 51 -25.50 17.83 8.41
CA HIS A 51 -25.21 17.62 9.83
C HIS A 51 -26.43 17.12 10.63
N VAL A 52 -27.62 17.19 10.04
CA VAL A 52 -28.87 16.75 10.67
C VAL A 52 -29.51 15.66 9.82
N TRP A 53 -29.74 14.50 10.41
CA TRP A 53 -30.12 13.30 9.68
C TRP A 53 -31.47 13.40 8.92
N ASN A 54 -32.40 14.22 9.40
CA ASN A 54 -33.74 14.41 8.82
C ASN A 54 -33.88 15.70 7.98
N GLN A 55 -32.79 16.38 7.70
CA GLN A 55 -32.77 17.60 6.87
C GLN A 55 -31.82 17.43 5.69
N PRO A 56 -32.30 16.79 4.59
CA PRO A 56 -31.49 16.67 3.39
C PRO A 56 -31.21 18.04 2.77
N THR A 57 -30.00 18.18 2.26
CA THR A 57 -29.54 19.35 1.48
C THR A 57 -29.53 19.01 -0.03
N ASP A 58 -29.21 19.97 -0.87
CA ASP A 58 -29.08 19.75 -2.31
C ASP A 58 -27.63 19.49 -2.75
N SER A 59 -26.71 19.28 -1.79
CA SER A 59 -25.27 19.22 -2.07
C SER A 59 -24.54 18.27 -1.14
N ILE A 60 -23.38 17.79 -1.61
CA ILE A 60 -22.39 17.03 -0.81
C ILE A 60 -21.39 17.96 -0.09
N SER A 61 -21.48 19.30 -0.29
CA SER A 61 -20.54 20.26 0.30
C SER A 61 -20.38 20.12 1.81
N PRO A 62 -21.43 19.88 2.63
CA PRO A 62 -21.25 19.73 4.07
C PRO A 62 -20.27 18.60 4.46
N LEU A 63 -20.18 17.53 3.67
CA LEU A 63 -19.17 16.48 3.89
C LEU A 63 -17.77 16.98 3.57
N LEU A 64 -17.62 17.68 2.43
CA LEU A 64 -16.31 18.18 1.99
C LEU A 64 -15.79 19.25 2.96
N ASP A 65 -16.67 20.14 3.41
CA ASP A 65 -16.33 21.17 4.40
C ASP A 65 -15.89 20.54 5.73
N THR A 66 -16.62 19.52 6.20
CA THR A 66 -16.23 18.79 7.42
C THR A 66 -14.89 18.08 7.27
N ILE A 67 -14.59 17.50 6.08
CA ILE A 67 -13.28 16.89 5.82
C ILE A 67 -12.16 17.94 5.90
N LEU A 68 -12.38 19.14 5.34
CA LEU A 68 -11.41 20.22 5.37
C LEU A 68 -11.18 20.76 6.79
N ASP A 69 -12.23 20.77 7.61
CA ASP A 69 -12.16 21.29 8.99
C ASP A 69 -11.53 20.29 9.98
N GLU A 70 -11.84 18.99 9.82
CA GLU A 70 -11.47 17.95 10.80
C GLU A 70 -10.19 17.20 10.46
N ILE A 71 -9.85 17.09 9.18
CA ILE A 71 -8.67 16.33 8.77
C ILE A 71 -7.51 17.29 8.55
N PRO A 72 -6.44 17.19 9.37
CA PRO A 72 -5.28 18.05 9.20
C PRO A 72 -4.61 17.80 7.86
N GLU A 73 -4.06 18.86 7.30
CA GLU A 73 -3.22 18.74 6.09
C GLU A 73 -1.99 17.85 6.35
N PRO A 74 -1.48 17.16 5.32
CA PRO A 74 -0.28 16.35 5.46
C PRO A 74 0.90 17.19 5.93
N ALA A 75 1.59 16.75 6.98
CA ALA A 75 2.78 17.42 7.46
C ALA A 75 3.88 17.43 6.40
N VAL A 76 4.34 18.61 6.01
CA VAL A 76 5.50 18.79 5.14
C VAL A 76 6.75 18.84 6.01
N VAL A 77 7.60 17.83 5.91
CA VAL A 77 8.87 17.75 6.64
C VAL A 77 10.00 18.13 5.69
N GLU A 78 10.61 19.28 5.95
CA GLU A 78 11.79 19.71 5.22
C GLU A 78 13.06 18.96 5.67
N GLY A 79 14.03 18.80 4.77
CA GLY A 79 15.29 18.15 5.09
C GLY A 79 15.82 17.26 3.96
N THR A 80 16.74 16.38 4.30
CA THR A 80 17.29 15.40 3.38
C THR A 80 16.23 14.40 2.89
N PRO A 81 16.31 13.97 1.62
CA PRO A 81 15.28 13.10 1.05
C PRO A 81 15.19 11.76 1.79
N GLN A 82 13.95 11.34 2.03
CA GLN A 82 13.66 10.09 2.71
C GLN A 82 12.35 9.49 2.20
N MET A 83 12.39 8.22 1.79
CA MET A 83 11.23 7.50 1.26
C MET A 83 11.26 6.04 1.73
N LEU A 84 10.19 5.58 2.34
CA LEU A 84 10.01 4.16 2.67
C LEU A 84 9.38 3.42 1.50
N ILE A 85 10.00 2.31 1.08
CA ILE A 85 9.45 1.44 0.05
C ILE A 85 8.36 0.57 0.67
N THR A 86 7.13 0.78 0.25
CA THR A 86 5.94 0.09 0.79
C THR A 86 5.37 -0.94 -0.17
N SER A 87 5.66 -0.82 -1.46
CA SER A 87 5.16 -1.74 -2.48
C SER A 87 6.16 -1.94 -3.61
N LEU A 88 6.03 -3.06 -4.30
CA LEU A 88 6.84 -3.42 -5.45
C LEU A 88 5.93 -3.62 -6.65
N GLU A 89 6.35 -3.10 -7.78
CA GLU A 89 5.75 -3.42 -9.07
C GLU A 89 6.82 -4.01 -10.00
N TYR A 90 6.38 -4.75 -10.96
CA TYR A 90 7.26 -5.33 -11.98
C TYR A 90 6.72 -5.05 -13.37
N SER A 91 7.59 -4.57 -14.23
CA SER A 91 7.33 -4.39 -15.66
C SER A 91 8.34 -5.23 -16.45
N SER A 92 7.87 -5.96 -17.45
CA SER A 92 8.75 -6.75 -18.34
C SER A 92 9.75 -5.91 -19.14
N TYR A 93 9.50 -4.59 -19.27
CA TYR A 93 10.36 -3.67 -20.02
C TYR A 93 11.34 -2.89 -19.12
N ILE A 94 10.92 -2.59 -17.90
CA ILE A 94 11.62 -1.67 -16.99
C ILE A 94 12.27 -2.45 -15.84
N GLY A 95 11.76 -3.64 -15.54
CA GLY A 95 12.14 -4.42 -14.37
C GLY A 95 11.35 -4.04 -13.12
N ARG A 96 12.00 -4.10 -11.96
CA ARG A 96 11.40 -3.79 -10.66
C ARG A 96 11.24 -2.28 -10.47
N ILE A 97 10.10 -1.89 -9.96
CA ILE A 97 9.72 -0.51 -9.68
C ILE A 97 9.43 -0.42 -8.19
N ALA A 98 10.13 0.47 -7.48
CA ALA A 98 9.87 0.72 -6.07
C ALA A 98 8.75 1.76 -5.94
N VAL A 99 7.75 1.47 -5.11
CA VAL A 99 6.67 2.40 -4.80
C VAL A 99 6.68 2.72 -3.32
N GLY A 100 6.55 4.00 -2.99
CA GLY A 100 6.53 4.45 -1.60
C GLY A 100 6.11 5.90 -1.47
N LYS A 101 5.96 6.34 -0.22
CA LYS A 101 5.67 7.73 0.12
C LYS A 101 6.96 8.46 0.49
N VAL A 102 7.16 9.64 -0.07
CA VAL A 102 8.23 10.55 0.35
C VAL A 102 7.84 11.13 1.71
N THR A 103 8.59 10.78 2.75
CA THR A 103 8.31 11.18 4.14
C THR A 103 8.97 12.49 4.53
N ARG A 104 10.09 12.83 3.87
CA ARG A 104 10.85 14.06 4.13
C ARG A 104 11.55 14.51 2.86
N GLY A 105 11.71 15.82 2.70
CA GLY A 105 12.45 16.45 1.62
C GLY A 105 11.85 16.24 0.25
N GLU A 106 12.69 16.21 -0.76
CA GLU A 106 12.28 16.05 -2.16
C GLU A 106 13.19 15.04 -2.87
N LEU A 107 12.62 14.16 -3.67
CA LEU A 107 13.34 13.25 -4.56
C LEU A 107 13.39 13.82 -5.99
N LYS A 108 14.54 13.73 -6.65
CA LYS A 108 14.75 14.23 -8.03
C LYS A 108 15.22 13.13 -8.97
N THR A 109 14.80 13.21 -10.22
CA THR A 109 15.31 12.36 -11.29
C THR A 109 16.82 12.61 -11.47
N GLY A 110 17.57 11.51 -11.57
CA GLY A 110 19.03 11.58 -11.69
C GLY A 110 19.79 11.79 -10.38
N GLN A 111 19.10 11.94 -9.24
CA GLN A 111 19.72 12.12 -7.93
C GLN A 111 20.44 10.85 -7.46
N ASN A 112 21.60 11.05 -6.85
CA ASN A 112 22.29 9.98 -6.14
C ASN A 112 21.65 9.82 -4.76
N VAL A 113 21.39 8.58 -4.38
CA VAL A 113 20.71 8.21 -3.12
C VAL A 113 21.38 6.99 -2.51
N THR A 114 21.13 6.76 -1.25
CA THR A 114 21.51 5.54 -0.55
C THR A 114 20.27 4.71 -0.27
N LEU A 115 20.28 3.45 -0.69
CA LEU A 115 19.31 2.46 -0.30
C LEU A 115 19.74 1.84 1.04
N ALA A 116 19.05 2.15 2.11
CA ALA A 116 19.24 1.55 3.41
C ALA A 116 18.33 0.32 3.51
N LYS A 117 18.94 -0.82 3.77
CA LYS A 117 18.19 -2.07 3.96
C LYS A 117 17.38 -2.05 5.25
N ARG A 118 16.34 -2.85 5.31
CA ARG A 118 15.49 -2.97 6.51
C ARG A 118 16.22 -3.45 7.77
N ASP A 119 17.45 -3.98 7.65
CA ASP A 119 18.34 -4.29 8.75
C ASP A 119 18.95 -3.05 9.44
N GLY A 120 18.79 -1.87 8.81
CA GLY A 120 19.32 -0.59 9.28
C GLY A 120 20.84 -0.46 9.21
N VAL A 121 21.54 -1.47 8.72
CA VAL A 121 23.03 -1.53 8.68
C VAL A 121 23.55 -1.55 7.25
N THR A 122 22.92 -2.33 6.39
CA THR A 122 23.37 -2.49 4.99
C THR A 122 22.96 -1.27 4.17
N MET A 123 23.96 -0.58 3.61
CA MET A 123 23.79 0.63 2.80
C MET A 123 24.32 0.40 1.39
N GLN A 124 23.49 0.65 0.39
CA GLN A 124 23.85 0.53 -1.02
C GLN A 124 23.68 1.87 -1.73
N LYS A 125 24.76 2.38 -2.32
CA LYS A 125 24.71 3.59 -3.13
C LYS A 125 24.08 3.32 -4.48
N SER A 126 23.14 4.16 -4.87
CA SER A 126 22.35 4.01 -6.08
C SER A 126 22.00 5.36 -6.69
N ARG A 127 21.43 5.35 -7.89
CA ARG A 127 20.98 6.55 -8.58
C ARG A 127 19.57 6.36 -9.12
N ILE A 128 18.71 7.32 -8.88
CA ILE A 128 17.35 7.35 -9.44
C ILE A 128 17.44 7.61 -10.94
N LYS A 129 16.92 6.71 -11.76
CA LYS A 129 16.87 6.93 -13.22
C LYS A 129 15.64 7.71 -13.62
N GLU A 130 14.47 7.32 -13.10
CA GLU A 130 13.20 7.96 -13.40
C GLU A 130 12.31 7.99 -12.15
N LEU A 131 11.52 9.05 -12.05
CA LEU A 131 10.44 9.21 -11.06
C LEU A 131 9.10 9.31 -11.76
N MET A 132 8.09 8.72 -11.17
CA MET A 132 6.71 8.77 -11.65
C MET A 132 5.76 9.00 -10.47
N VAL A 133 4.72 9.79 -10.70
CA VAL A 133 3.58 9.94 -9.79
C VAL A 133 2.34 9.25 -10.37
N PHE A 134 1.42 8.90 -9.51
CA PHE A 134 0.16 8.28 -9.92
C PHE A 134 -0.83 9.36 -10.33
N GLU A 135 -1.34 9.27 -11.56
CA GLU A 135 -2.34 10.19 -12.10
C GLU A 135 -3.49 9.37 -12.71
N GLY A 136 -4.63 9.37 -12.03
CA GLY A 136 -5.77 8.52 -12.39
C GLY A 136 -5.40 7.02 -12.33
N LEU A 137 -5.58 6.30 -13.42
CA LEU A 137 -5.22 4.88 -13.54
C LEU A 137 -3.80 4.65 -14.10
N GLY A 138 -3.08 5.71 -14.38
CA GLY A 138 -1.75 5.66 -14.98
C GLY A 138 -0.66 6.24 -14.09
N LYS A 139 0.54 6.31 -14.68
CA LYS A 139 1.71 6.95 -14.08
C LYS A 139 2.26 7.99 -15.03
N LYS A 140 2.65 9.14 -14.48
CA LYS A 140 3.24 10.24 -15.20
C LYS A 140 4.67 10.46 -14.72
N LYS A 141 5.60 10.58 -15.65
CA LYS A 141 6.99 10.94 -15.34
C LYS A 141 7.06 12.38 -14.85
N VAL A 142 7.86 12.58 -13.82
CA VAL A 142 8.11 13.90 -13.20
C VAL A 142 9.59 14.06 -12.89
N ASP A 143 10.03 15.29 -12.82
CA ASP A 143 11.44 15.60 -12.51
C ASP A 143 11.72 15.59 -11.01
N ALA A 144 10.72 15.90 -10.20
CA ALA A 144 10.82 15.95 -8.75
C ALA A 144 9.53 15.54 -8.06
N VAL A 145 9.66 15.00 -6.86
CA VAL A 145 8.52 14.56 -6.01
C VAL A 145 8.74 15.09 -4.59
N PRO A 146 7.86 15.97 -4.09
CA PRO A 146 7.97 16.54 -2.75
C PRO A 146 7.52 15.58 -1.66
N CYS A 147 7.82 15.95 -0.41
CA CYS A 147 7.32 15.30 0.79
C CYS A 147 5.79 15.19 0.78
N GLY A 148 5.28 14.05 1.23
CA GLY A 148 3.84 13.75 1.30
C GLY A 148 3.29 12.98 0.10
N GLU A 149 3.94 13.06 -1.06
CA GLU A 149 3.52 12.40 -2.30
C GLU A 149 3.93 10.92 -2.35
N ILE A 150 3.12 10.12 -3.03
CA ILE A 150 3.42 8.72 -3.36
C ILE A 150 4.03 8.69 -4.76
N CYS A 151 5.20 8.09 -4.85
CA CYS A 151 5.88 7.95 -6.13
C CYS A 151 6.33 6.53 -6.43
N ALA A 152 6.53 6.28 -7.70
CA ALA A 152 7.17 5.09 -8.24
C ALA A 152 8.53 5.49 -8.80
N LEU A 153 9.58 4.79 -8.40
CA LEU A 153 10.93 5.07 -8.86
C LEU A 153 11.59 3.85 -9.51
N ILE A 154 12.45 4.16 -10.47
CA ILE A 154 13.16 3.21 -11.32
C ILE A 154 14.64 3.49 -11.26
N GLY A 155 15.45 2.42 -11.34
CA GLY A 155 16.90 2.52 -11.46
C GLY A 155 17.65 2.13 -10.21
N ILE A 156 16.96 1.70 -9.18
CA ILE A 156 17.55 1.09 -7.99
C ILE A 156 17.35 -0.41 -8.09
N ASP A 157 18.41 -1.18 -7.87
CA ASP A 157 18.37 -2.63 -7.89
C ASP A 157 18.47 -3.22 -6.48
N GLY A 158 17.95 -4.44 -6.32
CA GLY A 158 18.09 -5.20 -5.08
C GLY A 158 17.29 -4.66 -3.89
N PHE A 159 16.31 -3.78 -4.09
CA PHE A 159 15.46 -3.27 -3.02
C PHE A 159 14.34 -4.23 -2.65
N GLU A 160 13.86 -4.11 -1.42
CA GLU A 160 12.77 -4.87 -0.84
C GLU A 160 11.76 -3.95 -0.15
N ILE A 161 10.57 -4.48 0.16
CA ILE A 161 9.59 -3.74 0.98
C ILE A 161 10.16 -3.54 2.38
N GLY A 162 10.04 -2.32 2.90
CA GLY A 162 10.61 -1.92 4.18
C GLY A 162 12.02 -1.34 4.09
N ASP A 163 12.67 -1.38 2.91
CA ASP A 163 13.90 -0.63 2.66
C ASP A 163 13.59 0.87 2.56
N THR A 164 14.55 1.69 2.93
CA THR A 164 14.43 3.15 2.88
C THR A 164 15.38 3.74 1.86
N ILE A 165 14.88 4.65 1.04
CA ILE A 165 15.71 5.51 0.19
C ILE A 165 16.03 6.77 0.97
N CYS A 166 17.32 7.01 1.15
CA CYS A 166 17.84 8.09 1.96
C CYS A 166 18.78 8.99 1.16
N ASP A 167 19.18 10.07 1.79
CA ASP A 167 20.25 10.93 1.30
C ASP A 167 21.55 10.15 1.05
N TYR A 168 22.32 10.64 0.08
CA TYR A 168 23.54 9.96 -0.36
C TYR A 168 24.68 10.01 0.68
N GLU A 169 24.80 11.14 1.39
CA GLU A 169 25.90 11.38 2.34
C GLU A 169 25.51 11.02 3.78
N ASN A 170 24.28 11.35 4.16
CA ASN A 170 23.77 11.13 5.50
C ASN A 170 22.51 10.22 5.47
N PRO A 171 22.68 8.92 5.29
CA PRO A 171 21.54 8.00 5.24
C PRO A 171 20.88 7.86 6.61
N GLU A 172 19.59 8.12 6.67
CA GLU A 172 18.75 7.96 7.85
C GLU A 172 17.62 6.97 7.52
N PRO A 173 17.74 5.68 7.87
CA PRO A 173 16.72 4.70 7.60
C PRO A 173 15.47 4.93 8.46
N LEU A 174 14.29 4.71 7.87
CA LEU A 174 13.05 4.67 8.59
C LEU A 174 12.85 3.32 9.30
N PRO A 175 12.02 3.25 10.35
CA PRO A 175 11.65 1.99 10.94
C PRO A 175 11.09 1.03 9.89
N PRO A 176 11.57 -0.21 9.83
CA PRO A 176 11.13 -1.17 8.83
C PRO A 176 9.67 -1.57 9.06
N ILE A 177 8.96 -1.90 7.99
CA ILE A 177 7.63 -2.47 8.07
C ILE A 177 7.75 -3.90 8.59
N ALA A 178 7.04 -4.23 9.66
CA ALA A 178 6.95 -5.60 10.13
C ALA A 178 6.17 -6.45 9.11
N ILE A 179 6.82 -7.49 8.60
CA ILE A 179 6.21 -8.45 7.69
C ILE A 179 6.11 -9.77 8.45
N ASP A 180 4.91 -10.31 8.54
CA ASP A 180 4.68 -11.59 9.19
C ASP A 180 5.40 -12.72 8.44
N GLU A 181 5.95 -13.66 9.20
CA GLU A 181 6.57 -14.85 8.62
C GLU A 181 5.52 -15.77 7.97
N PRO A 182 5.89 -16.51 6.91
CA PRO A 182 4.99 -17.45 6.28
C PRO A 182 4.54 -18.54 7.28
N THR A 183 3.23 -18.72 7.43
CA THR A 183 2.65 -19.70 8.36
C THR A 183 2.31 -21.04 7.69
N MET A 184 2.29 -21.11 6.37
CA MET A 184 1.94 -22.30 5.59
C MET A 184 2.98 -22.61 4.53
N SER A 185 3.20 -23.88 4.27
CA SER A 185 4.00 -24.38 3.14
C SER A 185 3.13 -25.17 2.17
N MET A 186 3.45 -25.07 0.87
CA MET A 186 2.76 -25.80 -0.20
C MET A 186 3.79 -26.42 -1.13
N LEU A 187 3.55 -27.68 -1.51
CA LEU A 187 4.40 -28.39 -2.47
C LEU A 187 3.80 -28.31 -3.87
N PHE A 188 4.55 -27.75 -4.81
CA PHE A 188 4.19 -27.74 -6.24
C PHE A 188 4.93 -28.85 -6.97
N THR A 189 4.19 -29.81 -7.49
CA THR A 189 4.73 -30.93 -8.25
C THR A 189 4.14 -30.97 -9.65
N ILE A 190 4.84 -31.62 -10.57
CA ILE A 190 4.29 -31.90 -11.89
C ILE A 190 3.13 -32.89 -11.78
N ASN A 191 2.19 -32.78 -12.71
CA ASN A 191 1.10 -33.74 -12.82
C ASN A 191 1.65 -35.07 -13.36
N ASN A 192 1.66 -36.12 -12.55
CA ASN A 192 2.09 -37.48 -12.91
C ASN A 192 0.92 -38.42 -13.23
N SER A 193 -0.27 -37.88 -13.49
CA SER A 193 -1.42 -38.66 -13.95
C SER A 193 -1.28 -39.09 -15.42
N PRO A 194 -2.05 -40.10 -15.86
CA PRO A 194 -2.08 -40.53 -17.27
C PRO A 194 -2.53 -39.45 -18.26
N PHE A 195 -3.08 -38.34 -17.76
CA PHE A 195 -3.54 -37.17 -18.53
C PHE A 195 -2.49 -36.06 -18.66
N PHE A 196 -1.27 -36.31 -18.16
CA PHE A 196 -0.18 -35.35 -18.29
C PHE A 196 0.05 -34.92 -19.75
N GLY A 197 0.04 -33.61 -19.98
CA GLY A 197 0.25 -33.01 -21.30
C GLY A 197 -0.97 -33.04 -22.25
N LYS A 198 -2.09 -33.64 -21.87
CA LYS A 198 -3.35 -33.57 -22.64
C LYS A 198 -4.07 -32.26 -22.46
N ASP A 199 -4.05 -31.74 -21.23
CA ASP A 199 -4.65 -30.46 -20.84
C ASP A 199 -3.57 -29.51 -20.31
N GLY A 200 -3.55 -28.28 -20.86
CA GLY A 200 -2.64 -27.23 -20.45
C GLY A 200 -1.30 -27.20 -21.17
N LYS A 201 -0.69 -26.03 -21.22
CA LYS A 201 0.59 -25.78 -21.94
C LYS A 201 1.81 -25.75 -20.99
N TYR A 202 1.58 -25.52 -19.68
CA TYR A 202 2.63 -25.27 -18.69
C TYR A 202 2.71 -26.41 -17.67
N VAL A 203 3.18 -27.56 -18.11
CA VAL A 203 3.10 -28.82 -17.36
C VAL A 203 4.42 -29.30 -16.78
N THR A 204 5.55 -28.66 -17.10
CA THR A 204 6.87 -29.09 -16.64
C THR A 204 7.31 -28.37 -15.37
N SER A 205 8.22 -29.00 -14.61
CA SER A 205 8.86 -28.40 -13.43
C SER A 205 9.52 -27.05 -13.73
N ARG A 206 10.07 -26.88 -14.92
CA ARG A 206 10.63 -25.62 -15.39
C ARG A 206 9.58 -24.51 -15.46
N HIS A 207 8.41 -24.80 -16.02
CA HIS A 207 7.32 -23.81 -16.10
C HIS A 207 6.79 -23.43 -14.72
N ILE A 208 6.69 -24.40 -13.80
CA ILE A 208 6.29 -24.15 -12.41
C ILE A 208 7.31 -23.22 -11.75
N LYS A 209 8.60 -23.55 -11.87
CA LYS A 209 9.69 -22.74 -11.33
C LYS A 209 9.65 -21.31 -11.88
N GLU A 210 9.61 -21.15 -13.20
CA GLU A 210 9.56 -19.81 -13.84
C GLU A 210 8.35 -18.99 -13.37
N ARG A 211 7.21 -19.64 -13.09
CA ARG A 211 6.01 -18.96 -12.57
C ARG A 211 6.18 -18.55 -11.11
N LEU A 212 6.77 -19.41 -10.29
CA LEU A 212 7.07 -19.11 -8.89
C LEU A 212 8.13 -18.01 -8.77
N ASP A 213 9.18 -18.05 -9.55
CA ASP A 213 10.23 -17.02 -9.57
C ASP A 213 9.64 -15.64 -9.92
N ARG A 214 8.72 -15.56 -10.89
CA ARG A 214 8.00 -14.33 -11.21
C ARG A 214 7.09 -13.83 -10.07
N GLU A 215 6.52 -14.74 -9.30
CA GLU A 215 5.70 -14.36 -8.16
C GLU A 215 6.57 -13.77 -7.03
N LEU A 216 7.75 -14.35 -6.80
CA LEU A 216 8.71 -13.85 -5.82
C LEU A 216 9.23 -12.44 -6.14
N GLU A 217 9.27 -12.06 -7.43
CA GLU A 217 9.66 -10.70 -7.81
C GLU A 217 8.63 -9.63 -7.39
N LYS A 218 7.37 -10.04 -7.18
CA LYS A 218 6.26 -9.13 -6.84
C LYS A 218 5.81 -9.23 -5.39
N ASN A 219 6.04 -10.38 -4.78
CA ASN A 219 5.54 -10.71 -3.46
C ASN A 219 6.69 -11.24 -2.59
N LEU A 220 6.97 -10.55 -1.49
CA LEU A 220 8.05 -10.90 -0.56
C LEU A 220 7.64 -11.92 0.51
N ALA A 221 6.34 -12.11 0.72
CA ALA A 221 5.84 -13.03 1.75
C ALA A 221 6.13 -14.52 1.42
N PRO A 222 6.01 -15.00 0.16
CA PRO A 222 6.36 -16.37 -0.17
C PRO A 222 7.87 -16.56 -0.23
N VAL A 223 8.35 -17.59 0.43
CA VAL A 223 9.73 -18.10 0.28
C VAL A 223 9.69 -19.38 -0.53
N SER A 224 10.34 -19.41 -1.68
CA SER A 224 10.42 -20.62 -2.51
C SER A 224 11.72 -21.37 -2.25
N TYR A 225 11.60 -22.61 -1.80
CA TYR A 225 12.70 -23.56 -1.73
C TYR A 225 12.57 -24.54 -2.89
N THR A 226 13.44 -24.47 -3.89
CA THR A 226 13.50 -25.48 -4.95
C THR A 226 14.35 -26.66 -4.49
N HIS A 227 13.74 -27.66 -3.86
CA HIS A 227 14.33 -28.99 -3.78
C HIS A 227 13.96 -29.76 -5.04
N LEU A 228 14.84 -29.76 -6.02
CA LEU A 228 14.79 -30.70 -7.14
C LEU A 228 15.33 -32.05 -6.62
N THR A 229 14.50 -32.82 -5.95
CA THR A 229 14.73 -34.26 -5.88
C THR A 229 14.29 -34.85 -7.20
N LEU A 230 15.26 -35.12 -8.09
CA LEU A 230 15.03 -36.03 -9.19
C LEU A 230 14.67 -37.38 -8.57
N PRO A 231 13.56 -38.03 -8.96
CA PRO A 231 13.35 -39.41 -8.58
C PRO A 231 14.49 -40.23 -9.19
N THR A 232 15.35 -40.78 -8.35
CA THR A 232 16.27 -41.84 -8.73
C THR A 232 15.42 -43.06 -9.04
N THR A 233 15.37 -43.43 -10.30
CA THR A 233 14.85 -44.71 -10.79
C THR A 233 15.67 -45.87 -10.24
#